data_86c5301738e22e2fc7c9018cee0453db
#
_entry.id   86c5301738e22e2fc7c9018cee0453db
#
_cell.length_a   1.000
_cell.length_b   1.000
_cell.length_c   1.000
_cell.angle_alpha   90.00
_cell.angle_beta   90.00
_cell.angle_gamma   90.00
#
_symmetry.space_group_name_H-M   'P 1'
#
loop_
_entity.id
_entity.type
_entity.pdbx_description
1 polymer ?
#
loop_
_entity_poly.entity_id
_entity_poly.type
_entity_poly.pdbx_seq_one_letter_code
_entity_poly.pdbx_strand_id
1 'polypeptide(L)'
;RVAGRLQGVTLENDDFEVIFQRYDSPNTVFYIDPPYFFTEDYYPGHIFLRKDHARLAAIVLGMEGAFLLSYNLCPEVLELYQQPGILIEEVDRINNMAQRYESGAVYREVLISNYDTTRTTPEQLFLFEAPQQKERKILWNGLI
;
A
#
# COMPACT_ATOMS: atom_id res chain seq x y z
N ARG A 1 2.66 -9.94 27.16
CA ARG A 1 1.81 -8.93 26.46
C ARG A 1 1.84 -9.08 24.94
N VAL A 2 2.99 -9.38 24.31
CA VAL A 2 3.08 -9.53 22.83
C VAL A 2 2.36 -10.79 22.37
N ALA A 3 2.60 -11.93 23.01
CA ALA A 3 1.97 -13.21 22.66
C ALA A 3 0.42 -13.16 22.67
N GLY A 4 -0.17 -12.41 23.61
CA GLY A 4 -1.62 -12.25 23.65
C GLY A 4 -2.20 -11.42 22.47
N ARG A 5 -1.39 -10.53 21.88
CA ARG A 5 -1.80 -9.74 20.68
C ARG A 5 -1.69 -10.52 19.39
N LEU A 6 -0.87 -11.57 19.38
CA LEU A 6 -0.69 -12.45 18.22
C LEU A 6 -1.63 -13.66 18.24
N GLN A 7 -2.51 -13.74 19.25
CA GLN A 7 -3.51 -14.80 19.30
C GLN A 7 -4.47 -14.67 18.11
N GLY A 8 -4.57 -15.73 17.30
CA GLY A 8 -5.37 -15.73 16.07
C GLY A 8 -4.64 -15.10 14.85
N VAL A 9 -3.37 -14.73 14.99
CA VAL A 9 -2.54 -14.23 13.87
C VAL A 9 -1.71 -15.38 13.30
N THR A 10 -1.76 -15.56 11.99
CA THR A 10 -0.86 -16.44 11.25
C THR A 10 0.35 -15.65 10.77
N LEU A 11 1.55 -16.14 11.03
CA LEU A 11 2.82 -15.57 10.52
C LEU A 11 3.32 -16.47 9.41
N GLU A 12 3.54 -15.88 8.24
CA GLU A 12 4.05 -16.55 7.05
C GLU A 12 5.39 -15.96 6.64
N ASN A 13 6.24 -16.77 6.03
CA ASN A 13 7.52 -16.35 5.47
C ASN A 13 7.73 -17.07 4.14
N ASP A 14 6.84 -16.80 3.20
CA ASP A 14 6.84 -17.34 1.85
C ASP A 14 7.03 -16.22 0.81
N ASP A 15 7.25 -16.59 -0.45
CA ASP A 15 7.16 -15.63 -1.55
C ASP A 15 5.74 -15.02 -1.60
N PHE A 16 5.66 -13.72 -1.87
CA PHE A 16 4.38 -13.01 -1.86
C PHE A 16 3.36 -13.62 -2.83
N GLU A 17 3.79 -14.16 -3.97
CA GLU A 17 2.89 -14.82 -4.92
C GLU A 17 2.19 -16.03 -4.27
N VAL A 18 2.92 -16.83 -3.50
CA VAL A 18 2.35 -17.97 -2.76
C VAL A 18 1.35 -17.50 -1.72
N ILE A 19 1.65 -16.38 -1.02
CA ILE A 19 0.74 -15.80 -0.04
C ILE A 19 -0.55 -15.33 -0.70
N PHE A 20 -0.45 -14.57 -1.81
CA PHE A 20 -1.61 -14.11 -2.52
C PHE A 20 -2.46 -15.26 -3.05
N GLN A 21 -1.86 -16.26 -3.70
CA GLN A 21 -2.58 -17.44 -4.20
C GLN A 21 -3.32 -18.21 -3.09
N ARG A 22 -2.75 -18.23 -1.87
CA ARG A 22 -3.33 -18.94 -0.71
C ARG A 22 -4.53 -18.22 -0.10
N TYR A 23 -4.49 -16.89 -0.07
CA TYR A 23 -5.43 -16.09 0.70
C TYR A 23 -6.35 -15.21 -0.13
N ASP A 24 -6.16 -15.12 -1.46
CA ASP A 24 -7.02 -14.31 -2.30
C ASP A 24 -8.45 -14.87 -2.36
N SER A 25 -9.39 -14.00 -2.04
CA SER A 25 -10.83 -14.27 -2.11
C SER A 25 -11.61 -12.95 -2.05
N PRO A 26 -12.88 -12.93 -2.48
CA PRO A 26 -13.73 -11.72 -2.40
C PRO A 26 -13.91 -11.15 -0.98
N ASN A 27 -13.60 -11.95 0.07
CA ASN A 27 -13.72 -11.55 1.47
C ASN A 27 -12.38 -11.17 2.11
N THR A 28 -11.29 -11.16 1.34
CA THR A 28 -9.95 -10.83 1.83
C THR A 28 -9.63 -9.36 1.55
N VAL A 29 -8.99 -8.72 2.51
CA VAL A 29 -8.39 -7.39 2.35
C VAL A 29 -6.89 -7.52 2.56
N PHE A 30 -6.11 -7.11 1.57
CA PHE A 30 -4.65 -7.09 1.64
C PHE A 30 -4.15 -5.66 1.89
N TYR A 31 -3.34 -5.47 2.93
CA TYR A 31 -2.48 -4.32 3.06
C TYR A 31 -1.07 -4.70 2.60
N ILE A 32 -0.55 -4.00 1.60
CA ILE A 32 0.67 -4.35 0.89
C ILE A 32 1.67 -3.20 1.02
N ASP A 33 2.84 -3.49 1.59
CA ASP A 33 3.91 -2.52 1.82
C ASP A 33 5.26 -3.14 1.39
N PRO A 34 5.51 -3.21 0.07
CA PRO A 34 6.73 -3.80 -0.48
C PRO A 34 7.92 -2.84 -0.31
N PRO A 35 9.15 -3.32 -0.53
CA PRO A 35 10.28 -2.42 -0.77
C PRO A 35 9.92 -1.40 -1.85
N TYR A 36 10.22 -0.12 -1.59
CA TYR A 36 9.90 0.96 -2.53
C TYR A 36 10.85 0.93 -3.73
N PHE A 37 10.42 1.48 -4.86
CA PHE A 37 11.28 1.66 -6.02
C PHE A 37 12.54 2.43 -5.63
N PHE A 38 13.69 1.95 -6.07
CA PHE A 38 15.04 2.48 -5.79
C PHE A 38 15.54 2.24 -4.35
N THR A 39 14.82 1.44 -3.55
CA THR A 39 15.26 1.06 -2.20
C THR A 39 15.44 -0.45 -2.04
N GLU A 40 15.40 -1.20 -3.14
CA GLU A 40 15.48 -2.67 -3.14
C GLU A 40 16.77 -3.17 -2.46
N ASP A 41 17.87 -2.43 -2.65
CA ASP A 41 19.19 -2.74 -2.06
C ASP A 41 19.27 -2.48 -0.54
N TYR A 42 18.27 -1.82 0.05
CA TYR A 42 18.25 -1.60 1.52
C TYR A 42 17.92 -2.87 2.29
N TYR A 43 17.40 -3.89 1.61
CA TYR A 43 17.03 -5.16 2.20
C TYR A 43 18.12 -6.21 1.94
N PRO A 44 18.78 -6.75 2.99
CA PRO A 44 19.81 -7.75 2.80
C PRO A 44 19.23 -9.04 2.20
N GLY A 45 20.01 -9.64 1.30
CA GLY A 45 19.64 -10.94 0.71
C GLY A 45 18.88 -10.86 -0.62
N HIS A 46 18.69 -9.66 -1.19
CA HIS A 46 18.01 -9.47 -2.49
C HIS A 46 16.66 -10.21 -2.58
N ILE A 47 15.90 -10.17 -1.50
CA ILE A 47 14.61 -10.88 -1.38
C ILE A 47 13.51 -10.25 -2.23
N PHE A 48 13.69 -9.01 -2.69
CA PHE A 48 12.79 -8.30 -3.59
C PHE A 48 13.63 -7.50 -4.58
N LEU A 49 13.48 -7.79 -5.87
CA LEU A 49 14.28 -7.22 -6.94
C LEU A 49 13.45 -6.27 -7.80
N ARG A 50 14.11 -5.47 -8.64
CA ARG A 50 13.47 -4.55 -9.58
C ARG A 50 12.37 -5.21 -10.43
N LYS A 51 12.57 -6.45 -10.87
CA LYS A 51 11.58 -7.22 -11.63
C LYS A 51 10.34 -7.61 -10.82
N ASP A 52 10.47 -7.67 -9.48
CA ASP A 52 9.40 -8.12 -8.61
C ASP A 52 8.30 -7.06 -8.46
N HIS A 53 8.59 -5.78 -8.73
CA HIS A 53 7.56 -4.75 -8.79
C HIS A 53 6.53 -5.03 -9.89
N ALA A 54 6.98 -5.40 -11.09
CA ALA A 54 6.06 -5.74 -12.18
C ALA A 54 5.31 -7.06 -11.91
N ARG A 55 6.00 -8.05 -11.30
CA ARG A 55 5.37 -9.30 -10.87
C ARG A 55 4.29 -9.06 -9.82
N LEU A 56 4.58 -8.21 -8.83
CA LEU A 56 3.60 -7.82 -7.81
C LEU A 56 2.40 -7.12 -8.43
N ALA A 57 2.63 -6.16 -9.32
CA ALA A 57 1.56 -5.45 -10.01
C ALA A 57 0.65 -6.41 -10.80
N ALA A 58 1.23 -7.35 -11.55
CA ALA A 58 0.46 -8.33 -12.33
C ALA A 58 -0.46 -9.19 -11.45
N ILE A 59 0.02 -9.58 -10.25
CA ILE A 59 -0.76 -10.37 -9.30
C ILE A 59 -1.88 -9.50 -8.71
N VAL A 60 -1.52 -8.36 -8.15
CA VAL A 60 -2.44 -7.49 -7.40
C VAL A 60 -3.58 -6.97 -8.27
N LEU A 61 -3.30 -6.67 -9.54
CA LEU A 61 -4.32 -6.21 -10.49
C LEU A 61 -5.29 -7.32 -10.94
N GLY A 62 -4.94 -8.59 -10.73
CA GLY A 62 -5.79 -9.74 -11.04
C GLY A 62 -6.53 -10.34 -9.84
N MET A 63 -6.40 -9.76 -8.64
CA MET A 63 -6.97 -10.30 -7.42
C MET A 63 -8.50 -10.16 -7.35
N GLU A 64 -9.13 -11.11 -6.67
CA GLU A 64 -10.57 -11.05 -6.31
C GLU A 64 -10.79 -10.22 -5.05
N GLY A 65 -9.84 -10.22 -4.13
CA GLY A 65 -9.88 -9.49 -2.86
C GLY A 65 -9.66 -8.00 -3.01
N ALA A 66 -10.01 -7.25 -1.97
CA ALA A 66 -9.68 -5.84 -1.89
C ALA A 66 -8.22 -5.65 -1.49
N PHE A 67 -7.55 -4.62 -2.02
CA PHE A 67 -6.20 -4.29 -1.60
C PHE A 67 -5.99 -2.79 -1.38
N LEU A 68 -5.08 -2.49 -0.46
CA LEU A 68 -4.48 -1.18 -0.27
C LEU A 68 -2.96 -1.35 -0.31
N LEU A 69 -2.33 -0.72 -1.29
CA LEU A 69 -0.89 -0.82 -1.54
C LEU A 69 -0.24 0.55 -1.33
N SER A 70 0.85 0.61 -0.58
CA SER A 70 1.66 1.82 -0.39
C SER A 70 2.93 1.78 -1.23
N TYR A 71 3.28 2.91 -1.86
CA TYR A 71 4.52 3.08 -2.61
C TYR A 71 5.04 4.51 -2.54
N ASN A 72 6.33 4.70 -2.87
CA ASN A 72 6.85 6.03 -3.20
C ASN A 72 6.26 6.51 -4.54
N LEU A 73 5.95 7.80 -4.61
CA LEU A 73 5.49 8.40 -5.86
C LEU A 73 6.65 8.48 -6.86
N CYS A 74 6.58 7.68 -7.92
CA CYS A 74 7.50 7.74 -9.06
C CYS A 74 6.78 7.35 -10.36
N PRO A 75 7.34 7.71 -11.53
CA PRO A 75 6.73 7.40 -12.82
C PRO A 75 6.47 5.90 -13.03
N GLU A 76 7.40 5.05 -12.59
CA GLU A 76 7.31 3.61 -12.73
C GLU A 76 6.11 3.01 -11.99
N VAL A 77 5.79 3.53 -10.80
CA VAL A 77 4.61 3.11 -10.04
C VAL A 77 3.34 3.52 -10.79
N LEU A 78 3.27 4.75 -11.30
CA LEU A 78 2.12 5.21 -12.06
C LEU A 78 1.92 4.38 -13.34
N GLU A 79 3.01 4.06 -14.06
CA GLU A 79 2.96 3.22 -15.25
C GLU A 79 2.38 1.83 -14.95
N LEU A 80 2.75 1.22 -13.82
CA LEU A 80 2.28 -0.11 -13.43
C LEU A 80 0.80 -0.13 -13.01
N TYR A 81 0.34 0.90 -12.31
CA TYR A 81 -0.95 0.86 -11.60
C TYR A 81 -2.02 1.79 -12.15
N GLN A 82 -1.71 2.72 -13.06
CA GLN A 82 -2.69 3.63 -13.67
C GLN A 82 -3.56 2.89 -14.70
N GLN A 83 -4.52 2.09 -14.20
CA GLN A 83 -5.37 1.21 -14.99
C GLN A 83 -6.84 1.33 -14.55
N PRO A 84 -7.80 0.93 -15.41
CA PRO A 84 -9.21 0.85 -15.01
C PRO A 84 -9.39 -0.03 -13.76
N GLY A 85 -10.29 0.36 -12.88
CA GLY A 85 -10.53 -0.33 -11.62
C GLY A 85 -9.61 0.06 -10.46
N ILE A 86 -8.65 0.98 -10.68
CA ILE A 86 -7.66 1.39 -9.67
C ILE A 86 -7.84 2.86 -9.30
N LEU A 87 -7.73 3.15 -8.01
CA LEU A 87 -7.64 4.50 -7.45
C LEU A 87 -6.21 4.73 -6.96
N ILE A 88 -5.59 5.87 -7.30
CA ILE A 88 -4.27 6.30 -6.84
C ILE A 88 -4.39 7.66 -6.15
N GLU A 89 -4.10 7.69 -4.86
CA GLU A 89 -4.08 8.91 -4.03
C GLU A 89 -2.63 9.28 -3.65
N GLU A 90 -2.27 10.55 -3.77
CA GLU A 90 -1.00 11.06 -3.23
C GLU A 90 -1.14 11.37 -1.74
N VAL A 91 -0.16 10.95 -0.96
CA VAL A 91 -0.07 11.19 0.48
C VAL A 91 1.29 11.78 0.81
N ASP A 92 1.27 12.91 1.51
CA ASP A 92 2.49 13.51 2.05
C ASP A 92 2.87 12.84 3.37
N ARG A 93 4.04 12.22 3.42
CA ARG A 93 4.61 11.68 4.64
C ARG A 93 5.71 12.61 5.17
N ILE A 94 5.51 13.10 6.39
CA ILE A 94 6.57 13.81 7.10
C ILE A 94 7.57 12.78 7.61
N ASN A 95 8.85 12.94 7.24
CA ASN A 95 9.90 12.07 7.72
C ASN A 95 10.17 12.28 9.22
N ASN A 96 9.56 11.44 10.05
CA ASN A 96 9.80 11.43 11.51
C ASN A 96 11.08 10.67 11.90
N MET A 97 11.75 9.99 10.97
CA MET A 97 13.03 9.30 11.20
C MET A 97 14.25 10.21 10.98
N ALA A 98 14.08 11.50 11.14
CA ALA A 98 15.01 12.58 10.82
C ALA A 98 16.27 12.65 11.70
N GLN A 99 16.74 11.57 12.31
CA GLN A 99 18.06 11.58 12.95
C GLN A 99 19.23 11.39 11.97
N ARG A 100 18.99 11.06 10.70
CA ARG A 100 20.04 10.82 9.69
C ARG A 100 19.92 11.63 8.39
N TYR A 101 18.82 12.30 8.14
CA TYR A 101 18.59 13.10 6.93
C TYR A 101 17.90 14.41 7.31
N GLU A 102 17.89 15.38 6.40
CA GLU A 102 17.35 16.73 6.65
C GLU A 102 15.97 16.69 7.31
N SER A 103 15.88 17.31 8.48
CA SER A 103 14.63 17.44 9.23
C SER A 103 13.63 18.24 8.40
N GLY A 104 12.45 17.66 8.14
CA GLY A 104 11.37 18.30 7.39
C GLY A 104 11.30 17.94 5.90
N ALA A 105 12.11 17.01 5.41
CA ALA A 105 11.95 16.47 4.08
C ALA A 105 10.57 15.80 3.95
N VAL A 106 9.76 16.27 2.99
CA VAL A 106 8.47 15.67 2.66
C VAL A 106 8.71 14.58 1.63
N TYR A 107 8.38 13.36 1.98
CA TYR A 107 8.35 12.24 1.04
C TYR A 107 6.93 12.09 0.50
N ARG A 108 6.81 12.09 -0.83
CA ARG A 108 5.55 11.82 -1.47
C ARG A 108 5.38 10.33 -1.67
N GLU A 109 4.30 9.82 -1.11
CA GLU A 109 3.88 8.43 -1.24
C GLU A 109 2.56 8.38 -2.01
N VAL A 110 2.20 7.22 -2.49
CA VAL A 110 0.89 6.94 -3.08
C VAL A 110 0.24 5.77 -2.35
N LEU A 111 -1.06 5.88 -2.18
CA LEU A 111 -1.94 4.78 -1.82
C LEU A 111 -2.69 4.34 -3.06
N ILE A 112 -2.63 3.05 -3.35
CA ILE A 112 -3.21 2.44 -4.53
C ILE A 112 -4.21 1.39 -4.07
N SER A 113 -5.44 1.45 -4.59
CA SER A 113 -6.52 0.54 -4.18
C SER A 113 -7.43 0.17 -5.36
N ASN A 114 -8.08 -0.99 -5.26
CA ASN A 114 -9.13 -1.41 -6.18
C ASN A 114 -10.55 -1.12 -5.65
N TYR A 115 -10.66 -0.26 -4.66
CA TYR A 115 -11.93 0.20 -4.08
C TYR A 115 -11.85 1.69 -3.72
N ASP A 116 -13.03 2.30 -3.56
CA ASP A 116 -13.14 3.72 -3.24
C ASP A 116 -12.80 3.99 -1.75
N THR A 117 -11.60 4.48 -1.52
CA THR A 117 -11.11 4.89 -0.18
C THR A 117 -11.66 6.25 0.26
N THR A 118 -12.36 6.97 -0.62
CA THR A 118 -12.89 8.32 -0.31
C THR A 118 -14.22 8.24 0.44
N ARG A 119 -14.90 7.10 0.37
CA ARG A 119 -16.16 6.88 1.06
C ARG A 119 -15.92 6.51 2.52
N THR A 120 -16.31 7.40 3.42
CA THR A 120 -16.40 7.12 4.86
C THR A 120 -17.84 6.75 5.20
N THR A 121 -18.04 5.63 5.91
CA THR A 121 -19.36 5.34 6.47
C THR A 121 -19.62 6.24 7.68
N PRO A 122 -20.88 6.61 7.98
CA PRO A 122 -21.21 7.41 9.18
C PRO A 122 -20.67 6.78 10.47
N GLU A 123 -20.57 5.47 10.57
CA GLU A 123 -20.05 4.74 11.72
C GLU A 123 -18.54 4.94 11.93
N GLN A 124 -17.77 5.14 10.86
CA GLN A 124 -16.34 5.46 10.95
C GLN A 124 -16.06 6.85 11.48
N LEU A 125 -16.98 7.79 11.32
CA LEU A 125 -16.85 9.16 11.82
C LEU A 125 -16.93 9.26 13.36
N PHE A 126 -17.54 8.28 14.03
CA PHE A 126 -17.67 8.25 15.50
C PHE A 126 -16.49 7.64 16.24
N LEU A 127 -15.61 6.90 15.54
CA LEU A 127 -14.46 6.23 16.17
C LEU A 127 -13.20 7.10 16.23
N PHE A 128 -13.14 8.15 15.41
CA PHE A 128 -12.02 9.08 15.38
C PHE A 128 -12.57 10.49 15.20
N GLU A 129 -12.19 11.44 16.06
CA GLU A 129 -12.37 12.85 15.74
C GLU A 129 -11.72 13.11 14.38
N ALA A 130 -12.54 13.49 13.39
CA ALA A 130 -12.06 13.68 12.05
C ALA A 130 -10.93 14.73 12.06
N PRO A 131 -9.69 14.37 11.73
CA PRO A 131 -8.69 15.40 11.46
C PRO A 131 -9.27 16.26 10.35
N GLN A 132 -9.05 17.59 10.43
CA GLN A 132 -9.47 18.51 9.38
C GLN A 132 -9.13 17.88 8.04
N GLN A 133 -10.13 17.66 7.19
CA GLN A 133 -9.97 16.99 5.91
C GLN A 133 -8.95 17.77 5.09
N LYS A 134 -7.70 17.29 5.06
CA LYS A 134 -6.77 17.70 4.03
C LYS A 134 -7.40 17.28 2.70
N GLU A 135 -7.45 18.21 1.76
CA GLU A 135 -7.89 17.88 0.41
C GLU A 135 -7.08 16.67 -0.09
N ARG A 136 -7.78 15.60 -0.43
CA ARG A 136 -7.16 14.40 -0.97
C ARG A 136 -6.73 14.68 -2.40
N LYS A 137 -5.48 14.42 -2.72
CA LYS A 137 -4.96 14.59 -4.06
C LYS A 137 -5.05 13.27 -4.82
N ILE A 138 -6.11 13.13 -5.60
CA ILE A 138 -6.30 11.97 -6.48
C ILE A 138 -5.45 12.16 -7.73
N LEU A 139 -4.53 11.24 -7.97
CA LEU A 139 -3.69 11.20 -9.16
C LEU A 139 -4.35 10.43 -10.30
N TRP A 140 -5.13 9.42 -9.96
CA TRP A 140 -5.84 8.59 -10.91
C TRP A 140 -7.09 7.98 -10.27
N ASN A 141 -8.22 8.05 -10.97
CA ASN A 141 -9.45 7.38 -10.58
C ASN A 141 -9.98 6.54 -11.75
N GLY A 142 -9.63 5.28 -11.77
CA GLY A 142 -10.10 4.30 -12.75
C GLY A 142 -11.35 3.54 -12.33
N LEU A 143 -11.97 3.92 -11.19
CA LEU A 143 -13.18 3.26 -10.66
C LEU A 143 -14.47 3.72 -11.36
N ILE A 144 -14.40 4.74 -12.23
CA ILE A 144 -15.54 5.35 -12.94
C ILE A 144 -15.72 4.66 -14.29
#